data_467bf4c86d4a93d5c5af77e6e4a8426f
#
_entry.id   467bf4c86d4a93d5c5af77e6e4a8426f
#
_cell.length_a   1.000
_cell.length_b   1.000
_cell.length_c   1.000
_cell.angle_alpha   90.00
_cell.angle_beta   90.00
_cell.angle_gamma   90.00
#
_symmetry.space_group_name_H-M   'P 1'
#
loop_
_entity.id
_entity.type
_entity.pdbx_description
1 polymer ?
#
loop_
_entity_poly.entity_id
_entity_poly.type
_entity_poly.pdbx_seq_one_letter_code
_entity_poly.pdbx_strand_id
1 'polypeptide(L)'
;MKEKCGLIYILTNPSFLEYIKIGYADNVEERVKQLNNSEAVPFSFHIYATFDVAERLTDIKLHKFIDTINPELRSKEKIGDKIRIREFYHMRPEEMYSAFESMAEINGTINRLHLWKETNEEIEDKKEALMLSKNRHHFKNISFHSSLTGKDYYSKTNEYGTLGIYEKDTNIEVPNNSNPSKRQILYSALEDLGGDVSSGNTLYQLEHKLEKILVSRK
;
A
#
# COMPACT_ATOMS: atom_id res chain seq x y z
N MET A 1 -23.39 -20.05 18.62
CA MET A 1 -22.37 -19.19 17.97
C MET A 1 -21.11 -20.04 17.86
N LYS A 2 -20.49 -20.13 16.66
CA LYS A 2 -19.17 -20.75 16.56
C LYS A 2 -18.18 -19.90 17.35
N GLU A 3 -17.34 -20.54 18.17
CA GLU A 3 -16.29 -19.88 18.93
C GLU A 3 -15.31 -19.18 17.97
N LYS A 4 -14.76 -18.06 18.42
CA LYS A 4 -13.68 -17.33 17.73
C LYS A 4 -12.46 -18.26 17.62
N CYS A 5 -11.98 -18.53 16.42
CA CYS A 5 -10.77 -19.35 16.20
C CYS A 5 -9.51 -18.50 16.03
N GLY A 6 -9.66 -17.19 15.77
CA GLY A 6 -8.59 -16.24 15.57
C GLY A 6 -9.10 -15.01 14.84
N LEU A 7 -8.21 -14.22 14.29
CA LEU A 7 -8.56 -12.97 13.60
C LEU A 7 -7.66 -12.68 12.40
N ILE A 8 -8.22 -11.99 11.42
CA ILE A 8 -7.47 -11.32 10.38
C ILE A 8 -7.12 -9.93 10.91
N TYR A 9 -5.92 -9.44 10.60
CA TYR A 9 -5.48 -8.12 11.01
C TYR A 9 -5.01 -7.27 9.83
N ILE A 10 -5.17 -5.96 9.98
CA ILE A 10 -4.53 -4.93 9.18
C ILE A 10 -3.53 -4.22 10.08
N LEU A 11 -2.24 -4.27 9.73
CA LEU A 11 -1.20 -3.53 10.42
C LEU A 11 -0.68 -2.42 9.52
N THR A 12 -0.33 -1.30 10.15
CA THR A 12 0.40 -0.17 9.57
C THR A 12 1.80 -0.09 10.16
N ASN A 13 2.73 0.56 9.47
CA ASN A 13 4.04 0.88 10.00
C ASN A 13 4.51 2.23 9.45
N PRO A 14 4.91 3.18 10.31
CA PRO A 14 5.35 4.50 9.87
C PRO A 14 6.58 4.51 8.94
N SER A 15 7.38 3.43 8.93
CA SER A 15 8.54 3.31 8.02
C SER A 15 8.14 3.22 6.54
N PHE A 16 6.91 2.80 6.23
CA PHE A 16 6.39 2.61 4.87
C PHE A 16 4.87 2.85 4.83
N LEU A 17 4.51 4.13 4.92
CA LEU A 17 3.11 4.60 5.02
C LEU A 17 2.22 4.21 3.83
N GLU A 18 2.83 3.91 2.67
CA GLU A 18 2.12 3.47 1.47
C GLU A 18 1.74 1.98 1.49
N TYR A 19 2.16 1.23 2.50
CA TYR A 19 1.88 -0.20 2.62
C TYR A 19 1.11 -0.52 3.89
N ILE A 20 0.24 -1.50 3.77
CA ILE A 20 -0.34 -2.22 4.91
C ILE A 20 0.15 -3.67 4.90
N LYS A 21 0.20 -4.26 6.08
CA LYS A 21 0.40 -5.71 6.23
C LYS A 21 -0.92 -6.36 6.62
N ILE A 22 -1.29 -7.41 5.88
CA ILE A 22 -2.49 -8.21 6.17
C ILE A 22 -2.02 -9.62 6.53
N GLY A 23 -2.62 -10.20 7.55
CA GLY A 23 -2.33 -11.56 7.96
C GLY A 23 -3.38 -12.10 8.94
N TYR A 24 -3.11 -13.31 9.43
CA TYR A 24 -3.92 -14.01 10.42
C TYR A 24 -3.11 -14.24 11.72
N ALA A 25 -3.77 -14.18 12.85
CA ALA A 25 -3.22 -14.58 14.13
C ALA A 25 -4.32 -15.13 15.04
N ASP A 26 -3.94 -16.02 15.95
CA ASP A 26 -4.82 -16.43 17.06
C ASP A 26 -4.86 -15.31 18.13
N ASN A 27 -3.74 -14.60 18.31
CA ASN A 27 -3.60 -13.41 19.15
C ASN A 27 -2.79 -12.34 18.39
N VAL A 28 -3.43 -11.20 18.06
CA VAL A 28 -2.78 -10.13 17.31
C VAL A 28 -1.75 -9.37 18.13
N GLU A 29 -1.99 -9.14 19.40
CA GLU A 29 -1.07 -8.38 20.27
C GLU A 29 0.26 -9.11 20.41
N GLU A 30 0.22 -10.42 20.63
CA GLU A 30 1.43 -11.26 20.62
C GLU A 30 2.12 -11.24 19.27
N ARG A 31 1.35 -11.29 18.18
CA ARG A 31 1.90 -11.23 16.82
C ARG A 31 2.61 -9.92 16.54
N VAL A 32 2.00 -8.80 16.91
CA VAL A 32 2.60 -7.45 16.77
C VAL A 32 3.86 -7.34 17.64
N LYS A 33 3.82 -7.82 18.87
CA LYS A 33 5.00 -7.86 19.75
C LYS A 33 6.15 -8.65 19.12
N GLN A 34 5.87 -9.81 18.50
CA GLN A 34 6.88 -10.59 17.77
C GLN A 34 7.46 -9.83 16.58
N LEU A 35 6.61 -9.13 15.80
CA LEU A 35 7.07 -8.33 14.66
C LEU A 35 7.93 -7.14 15.09
N ASN A 36 7.56 -6.49 16.21
CA ASN A 36 8.25 -5.33 16.75
C ASN A 36 9.53 -5.68 17.52
N ASN A 37 9.74 -6.93 17.88
CA ASN A 37 11.00 -7.41 18.45
C ASN A 37 12.12 -7.50 17.39
N SER A 38 11.82 -7.26 16.12
CA SER A 38 12.81 -7.27 15.04
C SER A 38 13.41 -5.88 14.86
N GLU A 39 14.73 -5.77 14.88
CA GLU A 39 15.47 -4.53 14.58
C GLU A 39 15.45 -4.16 13.08
N ALA A 40 14.69 -4.90 12.27
CA ALA A 40 14.69 -4.73 10.82
C ALA A 40 13.96 -3.46 10.33
N VAL A 41 13.13 -2.83 11.16
CA VAL A 41 12.35 -1.63 10.83
C VAL A 41 12.50 -0.56 11.90
N PRO A 42 12.66 0.73 11.52
CA PRO A 42 12.88 1.83 12.47
C PRO A 42 11.69 2.14 13.38
N PHE A 43 10.47 1.90 12.91
CA PHE A 43 9.24 2.16 13.65
C PHE A 43 8.45 0.87 13.85
N SER A 44 7.64 0.85 14.90
CA SER A 44 6.80 -0.30 15.27
C SER A 44 5.65 -0.51 14.30
N PHE A 45 5.21 -1.76 14.19
CA PHE A 45 3.91 -2.08 13.61
C PHE A 45 2.80 -1.76 14.59
N HIS A 46 1.73 -1.16 14.10
CA HIS A 46 0.54 -0.80 14.85
C HIS A 46 -0.68 -1.51 14.28
N ILE A 47 -1.63 -1.87 15.16
CA ILE A 47 -2.87 -2.52 14.74
C ILE A 47 -3.83 -1.43 14.26
N TYR A 48 -4.22 -1.49 12.99
CA TYR A 48 -5.24 -0.60 12.45
C TYR A 48 -6.64 -1.18 12.64
N ALA A 49 -6.84 -2.44 12.27
CA ALA A 49 -8.12 -3.12 12.42
C ALA A 49 -7.94 -4.63 12.59
N THR A 50 -8.96 -5.27 13.17
CA THR A 50 -9.06 -6.73 13.30
C THR A 50 -10.43 -7.21 12.88
N PHE A 51 -10.50 -8.41 12.31
CA PHE A 51 -11.73 -9.08 11.94
C PHE A 51 -11.74 -10.50 12.51
N ASP A 52 -12.61 -10.73 13.49
CA ASP A 52 -12.76 -12.04 14.14
C ASP A 52 -13.35 -13.06 13.18
N VAL A 53 -12.69 -14.20 13.02
CA VAL A 53 -13.12 -15.27 12.12
C VAL A 53 -13.52 -16.52 12.89
N ALA A 54 -14.55 -17.21 12.43
CA ALA A 54 -15.10 -18.42 13.08
C ALA A 54 -14.32 -19.68 12.74
N GLU A 55 -13.51 -19.65 11.69
CA GLU A 55 -12.69 -20.77 11.23
C GLU A 55 -11.31 -20.24 10.89
N ARG A 56 -10.29 -21.05 11.15
CA ARG A 56 -8.90 -20.71 10.83
C ARG A 56 -8.78 -20.56 9.31
N LEU A 57 -8.66 -19.32 8.85
CA LEU A 57 -8.28 -19.02 7.48
C LEU A 57 -6.76 -19.14 7.40
N THR A 58 -6.28 -19.94 6.46
CA THR A 58 -4.86 -19.90 6.16
C THR A 58 -4.58 -18.57 5.45
N ASP A 59 -3.48 -17.90 5.79
CA ASP A 59 -3.03 -16.67 5.13
C ASP A 59 -3.05 -16.79 3.61
N ILE A 60 -2.75 -17.98 3.10
CA ILE A 60 -2.75 -18.31 1.68
C ILE A 60 -4.12 -18.04 1.02
N LYS A 61 -5.25 -18.40 1.69
CA LYS A 61 -6.59 -18.18 1.12
C LYS A 61 -6.95 -16.71 1.06
N LEU A 62 -6.63 -15.95 2.12
CA LEU A 62 -6.86 -14.52 2.16
C LEU A 62 -6.03 -13.80 1.10
N HIS A 63 -4.74 -14.09 1.04
CA HIS A 63 -3.85 -13.52 0.05
C HIS A 63 -4.28 -13.84 -1.38
N LYS A 64 -4.69 -15.10 -1.65
CA LYS A 64 -5.22 -15.50 -2.95
C LYS A 64 -6.48 -14.73 -3.32
N PHE A 65 -7.38 -14.48 -2.38
CA PHE A 65 -8.60 -13.69 -2.61
C PHE A 65 -8.24 -12.26 -3.05
N ILE A 66 -7.35 -11.58 -2.31
CA ILE A 66 -6.91 -10.22 -2.64
C ILE A 66 -6.18 -10.20 -3.99
N ASP A 67 -5.28 -11.16 -4.24
CA ASP A 67 -4.53 -11.27 -5.49
C ASP A 67 -5.45 -11.55 -6.70
N THR A 68 -6.63 -12.17 -6.49
CA THR A 68 -7.63 -12.39 -7.54
C THR A 68 -8.36 -11.11 -7.90
N ILE A 69 -8.62 -10.24 -6.91
CA ILE A 69 -9.28 -8.95 -7.14
C ILE A 69 -8.31 -7.97 -7.82
N ASN A 70 -7.11 -7.84 -7.28
CA ASN A 70 -6.07 -6.96 -7.84
C ASN A 70 -4.66 -7.45 -7.47
N PRO A 71 -3.98 -8.18 -8.38
CA PRO A 71 -2.65 -8.75 -8.14
C PRO A 71 -1.53 -7.69 -8.06
N GLU A 72 -1.80 -6.45 -8.48
CA GLU A 72 -0.82 -5.35 -8.46
C GLU A 72 -0.69 -4.69 -7.08
N LEU A 73 -1.65 -4.91 -6.19
CA LEU A 73 -1.58 -4.36 -4.82
C LEU A 73 -0.47 -5.02 -4.00
N ARG A 74 -0.19 -6.29 -4.24
CA ARG A 74 0.74 -7.07 -3.43
C ARG A 74 2.19 -6.78 -3.75
N SER A 75 2.99 -6.54 -2.72
CA SER A 75 4.42 -6.31 -2.86
C SER A 75 5.14 -7.56 -3.36
N LYS A 76 5.85 -7.41 -4.49
CA LYS A 76 6.64 -8.46 -5.15
C LYS A 76 8.07 -7.96 -5.30
N GLU A 77 9.02 -8.79 -4.92
CA GLU A 77 10.46 -8.51 -5.02
C GLU A 77 11.11 -9.54 -5.93
N LYS A 78 11.83 -9.09 -6.94
CA LYS A 78 12.61 -9.98 -7.81
C LYS A 78 14.01 -10.13 -7.23
N ILE A 79 14.38 -11.37 -6.87
CA ILE A 79 15.72 -11.72 -6.38
C ILE A 79 16.32 -12.72 -7.36
N GLY A 80 17.17 -12.25 -8.25
CA GLY A 80 17.66 -13.05 -9.38
C GLY A 80 16.48 -13.48 -10.28
N ASP A 81 16.33 -14.79 -10.51
CA ASP A 81 15.23 -15.34 -11.31
C ASP A 81 13.98 -15.70 -10.51
N LYS A 82 13.99 -15.45 -9.18
CA LYS A 82 12.87 -15.78 -8.30
C LYS A 82 12.08 -14.52 -7.93
N ILE A 83 10.74 -14.64 -7.91
CA ILE A 83 9.85 -13.61 -7.39
C ILE A 83 9.50 -13.99 -5.96
N ARG A 84 9.88 -13.14 -5.00
CA ARG A 84 9.45 -13.23 -3.61
C ARG A 84 8.20 -12.40 -3.42
N ILE A 85 7.13 -13.03 -2.99
CA ILE A 85 5.85 -12.38 -2.70
C ILE A 85 5.81 -12.09 -1.20
N ARG A 86 5.49 -10.85 -0.84
CA ARG A 86 5.37 -10.39 0.55
C ARG A 86 3.91 -10.31 0.99
N GLU A 87 3.68 -10.22 2.30
CA GLU A 87 2.35 -9.99 2.91
C GLU A 87 2.03 -8.49 3.06
N PHE A 88 2.65 -7.67 2.23
CA PHE A 88 2.46 -6.23 2.18
C PHE A 88 1.69 -5.84 0.93
N TYR A 89 0.77 -4.90 1.10
CA TYR A 89 -0.11 -4.41 0.04
C TYR A 89 0.03 -2.91 -0.09
N HIS A 90 0.25 -2.44 -1.31
CA HIS A 90 0.34 -1.02 -1.63
C HIS A 90 -1.06 -0.43 -1.69
N MET A 91 -1.57 -0.03 -0.55
CA MET A 91 -2.90 0.56 -0.38
C MET A 91 -3.00 1.24 0.99
N ARG A 92 -4.01 2.08 1.15
CA ARG A 92 -4.30 2.73 2.43
C ARG A 92 -5.07 1.76 3.35
N PRO A 93 -4.88 1.87 4.67
CA PRO A 93 -5.57 1.01 5.61
C PRO A 93 -7.10 1.19 5.58
N GLU A 94 -7.59 2.40 5.30
CA GLU A 94 -9.02 2.71 5.18
C GLU A 94 -9.66 1.97 4.00
N GLU A 95 -8.93 1.82 2.89
CA GLU A 95 -9.42 1.10 1.70
C GLU A 95 -9.64 -0.38 1.99
N MET A 96 -8.70 -1.02 2.69
CA MET A 96 -8.87 -2.42 3.09
C MET A 96 -9.92 -2.58 4.18
N TYR A 97 -9.99 -1.64 5.12
CA TYR A 97 -11.04 -1.64 6.14
C TYR A 97 -12.43 -1.60 5.50
N SER A 98 -12.66 -0.70 4.54
CA SER A 98 -13.92 -0.61 3.81
C SER A 98 -14.26 -1.90 3.03
N ALA A 99 -13.25 -2.58 2.47
CA ALA A 99 -13.47 -3.89 1.86
C ALA A 99 -13.89 -4.95 2.89
N PHE A 100 -13.27 -4.96 4.07
CA PHE A 100 -13.67 -5.87 5.15
C PHE A 100 -15.06 -5.52 5.71
N GLU A 101 -15.39 -4.24 5.81
CA GLU A 101 -16.71 -3.77 6.22
C GLU A 101 -17.80 -4.28 5.27
N SER A 102 -17.62 -4.11 3.96
CA SER A 102 -18.54 -4.64 2.95
C SER A 102 -18.68 -6.16 3.02
N MET A 103 -17.57 -6.88 3.21
CA MET A 103 -17.60 -8.34 3.40
C MET A 103 -18.35 -8.73 4.68
N ALA A 104 -18.14 -8.00 5.76
CA ALA A 104 -18.79 -8.24 7.04
C ALA A 104 -20.29 -7.97 6.99
N GLU A 105 -20.72 -6.91 6.27
CA GLU A 105 -22.12 -6.59 6.03
C GLU A 105 -22.83 -7.70 5.22
N ILE A 106 -22.23 -8.12 4.09
CA ILE A 106 -22.77 -9.21 3.24
C ILE A 106 -22.97 -10.49 4.04
N ASN A 107 -22.08 -10.78 4.98
CA ASN A 107 -22.13 -12.00 5.80
C ASN A 107 -22.87 -11.81 7.13
N GLY A 108 -23.41 -10.62 7.44
CA GLY A 108 -24.06 -10.34 8.72
C GLY A 108 -23.12 -10.45 9.93
N THR A 109 -21.83 -10.11 9.75
CA THR A 109 -20.79 -10.27 10.76
C THR A 109 -20.08 -8.95 11.12
N ILE A 110 -20.73 -7.82 10.89
CA ILE A 110 -20.15 -6.49 11.13
C ILE A 110 -19.69 -6.28 12.59
N ASN A 111 -20.34 -6.93 13.53
CA ASN A 111 -19.96 -6.92 14.94
C ASN A 111 -18.66 -7.64 15.27
N ARG A 112 -18.03 -8.27 14.29
CA ARG A 112 -16.72 -8.92 14.40
C ARG A 112 -15.57 -8.10 13.83
N LEU A 113 -15.88 -6.99 13.17
CA LEU A 113 -14.90 -6.05 12.62
C LEU A 113 -14.65 -4.94 13.63
N HIS A 114 -13.39 -4.74 13.99
CA HIS A 114 -12.98 -3.80 15.03
C HIS A 114 -11.90 -2.85 14.49
N LEU A 115 -12.20 -1.56 14.51
CA LEU A 115 -11.23 -0.50 14.28
C LEU A 115 -10.52 -0.19 15.60
N TRP A 116 -9.19 -0.12 15.56
CA TRP A 116 -8.38 0.21 16.73
C TRP A 116 -8.16 1.73 16.84
N LYS A 117 -8.21 2.24 18.05
CA LYS A 117 -7.87 3.64 18.32
C LYS A 117 -6.36 3.80 18.32
N GLU A 118 -5.89 4.79 17.58
CA GLU A 118 -4.47 5.18 17.64
C GLU A 118 -4.10 5.67 19.04
N THR A 119 -2.94 5.25 19.51
CA THR A 119 -2.33 5.76 20.73
C THR A 119 -1.58 7.06 20.45
N ASN A 120 -1.26 7.83 21.49
CA ASN A 120 -0.45 9.04 21.34
C ASN A 120 0.96 8.72 20.77
N GLU A 121 1.52 7.58 21.16
CA GLU A 121 2.82 7.09 20.65
C GLU A 121 2.76 6.84 19.13
N GLU A 122 1.73 6.14 18.66
CA GLU A 122 1.51 5.89 17.23
C GLU A 122 1.37 7.19 16.42
N ILE A 123 0.69 8.18 16.98
CA ILE A 123 0.53 9.50 16.35
C ILE A 123 1.88 10.22 16.24
N GLU A 124 2.70 10.17 17.28
CA GLU A 124 4.04 10.80 17.26
C GLU A 124 4.98 10.06 16.31
N ASP A 125 5.01 8.74 16.31
CA ASP A 125 5.78 7.93 15.36
C ASP A 125 5.42 8.26 13.90
N LYS A 126 4.13 8.41 13.60
CA LYS A 126 3.68 8.83 12.26
C LYS A 126 4.17 10.23 11.89
N LYS A 127 4.11 11.19 12.82
CA LYS A 127 4.63 12.55 12.60
C LYS A 127 6.12 12.54 12.34
N GLU A 128 6.89 11.81 13.15
CA GLU A 128 8.34 11.71 12.99
C GLU A 128 8.70 11.05 11.65
N ALA A 129 8.05 9.95 11.31
CA ALA A 129 8.26 9.29 10.02
C ALA A 129 7.96 10.20 8.82
N LEU A 130 6.87 10.98 8.90
CA LEU A 130 6.52 11.97 7.88
C LEU A 130 7.56 13.08 7.76
N MET A 131 8.11 13.57 8.88
CA MET A 131 9.20 14.54 8.87
C MET A 131 10.47 13.97 8.24
N LEU A 132 10.82 12.73 8.59
CA LEU A 132 11.98 12.04 8.02
C LEU A 132 11.81 11.76 6.53
N SER A 133 10.62 11.39 6.08
CA SER A 133 10.32 11.14 4.66
C SER A 133 10.40 12.42 3.83
N LYS A 134 9.85 13.53 4.33
CA LYS A 134 9.96 14.85 3.68
C LYS A 134 11.40 15.29 3.49
N ASN A 135 12.29 14.94 4.42
CA ASN A 135 13.70 15.27 4.33
C ASN A 135 14.48 14.32 3.38
N ARG A 136 13.95 13.13 3.10
CA ARG A 136 14.63 12.12 2.26
C ARG A 136 14.22 12.15 0.80
N HIS A 137 12.99 12.54 0.48
CA HIS A 137 12.44 12.45 -0.86
C HIS A 137 11.70 13.72 -1.25
N HIS A 138 12.41 14.68 -1.83
CA HIS A 138 11.78 15.73 -2.62
C HIS A 138 11.44 15.13 -4.00
N PHE A 139 10.18 14.70 -4.17
CA PHE A 139 9.67 14.43 -5.51
C PHE A 139 9.58 15.77 -6.26
N LYS A 140 10.28 15.86 -7.38
CA LYS A 140 10.11 17.00 -8.26
C LYS A 140 8.74 16.85 -8.92
N ASN A 141 7.92 17.90 -8.85
CA ASN A 141 6.62 17.92 -9.50
C ASN A 141 6.84 17.78 -11.03
N ILE A 142 6.80 16.55 -11.55
CA ILE A 142 6.84 16.29 -12.97
C ILE A 142 5.42 16.17 -13.51
N SER A 143 5.19 16.77 -14.71
CA SER A 143 3.93 16.59 -15.45
C SER A 143 4.18 15.67 -16.63
N PHE A 144 3.26 14.75 -16.88
CA PHE A 144 3.36 13.75 -17.93
C PHE A 144 1.99 13.34 -18.47
N HIS A 145 1.97 12.83 -19.69
CA HIS A 145 0.80 12.23 -20.32
C HIS A 145 0.87 10.72 -20.21
N SER A 146 -0.28 10.04 -20.15
CA SER A 146 -0.38 8.58 -20.24
C SER A 146 -1.36 8.20 -21.35
N SER A 147 -0.86 7.56 -22.40
CA SER A 147 -1.69 7.08 -23.52
C SER A 147 -2.71 6.02 -23.09
N LEU A 148 -2.40 5.26 -22.00
CA LEU A 148 -3.29 4.25 -21.44
C LEU A 148 -4.64 4.84 -21.00
N THR A 149 -4.62 6.06 -20.47
CA THR A 149 -5.83 6.74 -19.96
C THR A 149 -6.28 7.91 -20.84
N GLY A 150 -5.40 8.39 -21.72
CA GLY A 150 -5.59 9.61 -22.51
C GLY A 150 -5.59 10.89 -21.67
N LYS A 151 -5.04 10.86 -20.44
CA LYS A 151 -5.08 11.97 -19.50
C LYS A 151 -3.68 12.47 -19.13
N ASP A 152 -3.64 13.72 -18.67
CA ASP A 152 -2.45 14.34 -18.11
C ASP A 152 -2.41 14.19 -16.60
N TYR A 153 -1.22 13.92 -16.08
CA TYR A 153 -0.94 13.71 -14.66
C TYR A 153 0.23 14.57 -14.21
N TYR A 154 0.34 14.71 -12.89
CA TYR A 154 1.54 15.21 -12.26
C TYR A 154 1.86 14.44 -10.98
N SER A 155 3.14 14.37 -10.64
CA SER A 155 3.61 13.77 -9.39
C SER A 155 3.84 14.85 -8.33
N LYS A 156 3.52 14.54 -7.07
CA LYS A 156 3.93 15.31 -5.90
C LYS A 156 3.97 14.43 -4.65
N THR A 157 4.57 14.94 -3.59
CA THR A 157 4.47 14.32 -2.27
C THR A 157 3.01 14.41 -1.79
N ASN A 158 2.41 13.27 -1.44
CA ASN A 158 1.05 13.21 -0.89
C ASN A 158 1.04 13.48 0.62
N GLU A 159 -0.13 13.43 1.24
CA GLU A 159 -0.32 13.65 2.68
C GLU A 159 0.46 12.67 3.58
N TYR A 160 0.79 11.48 3.08
CA TYR A 160 1.59 10.47 3.76
C TYR A 160 3.11 10.66 3.58
N GLY A 161 3.55 11.72 2.90
CA GLY A 161 4.96 11.95 2.61
C GLY A 161 5.54 11.07 1.50
N THR A 162 4.71 10.34 0.77
CA THR A 162 5.09 9.42 -0.31
C THR A 162 4.72 9.97 -1.69
N LEU A 163 5.07 9.23 -2.75
CA LEU A 163 4.76 9.64 -4.12
C LEU A 163 3.26 9.54 -4.41
N GLY A 164 2.60 10.67 -4.63
CA GLY A 164 1.26 10.77 -5.17
C GLY A 164 1.28 11.06 -6.66
N ILE A 165 0.38 10.43 -7.42
CA ILE A 165 0.09 10.72 -8.82
C ILE A 165 -1.30 11.34 -8.89
N TYR A 166 -1.40 12.52 -9.47
CA TYR A 166 -2.63 13.31 -9.50
C TYR A 166 -3.06 13.55 -10.93
N GLU A 167 -4.34 13.40 -11.21
CA GLU A 167 -4.92 13.80 -12.49
C GLU A 167 -4.94 15.33 -12.58
N LYS A 168 -4.43 15.90 -13.67
CA LYS A 168 -4.20 17.33 -13.79
C LYS A 168 -5.49 18.15 -13.82
N ASP A 169 -6.53 17.64 -14.46
CA ASP A 169 -7.80 18.36 -14.63
C ASP A 169 -8.63 18.39 -13.35
N THR A 170 -8.59 17.32 -12.55
CA THR A 170 -9.40 17.18 -11.33
C THR A 170 -8.64 17.51 -10.05
N ASN A 171 -7.30 17.49 -10.11
CA ASN A 171 -6.42 17.59 -8.95
C ASN A 171 -6.66 16.50 -7.89
N ILE A 172 -7.21 15.35 -8.31
CA ILE A 172 -7.50 14.21 -7.44
C ILE A 172 -6.35 13.21 -7.54
N GLU A 173 -5.90 12.71 -6.38
CA GLU A 173 -4.90 11.63 -6.35
C GLU A 173 -5.50 10.34 -6.90
N VAL A 174 -4.77 9.69 -7.79
CA VAL A 174 -5.11 8.34 -8.29
C VAL A 174 -5.08 7.38 -7.10
N PRO A 175 -6.17 6.70 -6.77
CA PRO A 175 -6.18 5.73 -5.68
C PRO A 175 -5.21 4.58 -5.91
N ASN A 176 -4.66 3.99 -4.83
CA ASN A 176 -3.73 2.87 -4.95
C ASN A 176 -4.39 1.60 -5.53
N ASN A 177 -5.70 1.45 -5.33
CA ASN A 177 -6.52 0.36 -5.85
C ASN A 177 -7.24 0.68 -7.16
N SER A 178 -6.91 1.81 -7.83
CA SER A 178 -7.52 2.19 -9.10
C SER A 178 -7.16 1.23 -10.23
N ASN A 179 -8.00 1.19 -11.27
CA ASN A 179 -7.72 0.54 -12.54
C ASN A 179 -7.89 1.57 -13.67
N PRO A 180 -6.82 1.99 -14.36
CA PRO A 180 -5.43 1.55 -14.15
C PRO A 180 -4.81 2.07 -12.85
N SER A 181 -3.86 1.30 -12.32
CA SER A 181 -3.10 1.64 -11.11
C SER A 181 -2.07 2.75 -11.39
N LYS A 182 -1.61 3.45 -10.33
CA LYS A 182 -0.51 4.43 -10.43
C LYS A 182 0.70 3.88 -11.20
N ARG A 183 1.04 2.60 -10.97
CA ARG A 183 2.15 1.93 -11.64
C ARG A 183 1.92 1.79 -13.13
N GLN A 184 0.73 1.34 -13.55
CA GLN A 184 0.37 1.19 -14.96
C GLN A 184 0.37 2.55 -15.69
N ILE A 185 -0.11 3.61 -15.03
CA ILE A 185 -0.08 4.98 -15.56
C ILE A 185 1.37 5.45 -15.79
N LEU A 186 2.27 5.22 -14.82
CA LEU A 186 3.70 5.57 -14.97
C LEU A 186 4.41 4.72 -16.02
N TYR A 187 4.09 3.42 -16.13
CA TYR A 187 4.63 2.55 -17.18
C TYR A 187 4.21 3.05 -18.57
N SER A 188 2.93 3.34 -18.77
CA SER A 188 2.44 3.89 -20.03
C SER A 188 3.16 5.20 -20.39
N ALA A 189 3.28 6.13 -19.46
CA ALA A 189 3.98 7.39 -19.70
C ALA A 189 5.48 7.19 -20.03
N LEU A 190 6.14 6.20 -19.42
CA LEU A 190 7.52 5.83 -19.76
C LEU A 190 7.62 5.24 -21.17
N GLU A 191 6.72 4.33 -21.53
CA GLU A 191 6.64 3.70 -22.84
C GLU A 191 6.39 4.72 -23.95
N ASP A 192 5.43 5.66 -23.73
CA ASP A 192 5.12 6.77 -24.63
C ASP A 192 6.35 7.65 -24.93
N LEU A 193 7.29 7.71 -23.99
CA LEU A 193 8.53 8.46 -24.13
C LEU A 193 9.73 7.59 -24.56
N GLY A 194 9.51 6.31 -24.87
CA GLY A 194 10.58 5.37 -25.25
C GLY A 194 11.52 5.01 -24.11
N GLY A 195 11.06 5.11 -22.88
CA GLY A 195 11.82 4.73 -21.68
C GLY A 195 11.84 3.23 -21.44
N ASP A 196 12.76 2.78 -20.56
CA ASP A 196 12.87 1.39 -20.16
C ASP A 196 11.73 0.99 -19.23
N VAL A 197 10.87 0.11 -19.71
CA VAL A 197 9.70 -0.46 -19.03
C VAL A 197 9.97 -1.86 -18.44
N SER A 198 11.22 -2.20 -18.15
CA SER A 198 11.55 -3.49 -17.53
C SER A 198 10.74 -3.75 -16.26
N SER A 199 10.30 -5.00 -16.07
CA SER A 199 9.48 -5.39 -14.92
C SER A 199 10.24 -5.28 -13.59
N GLY A 200 9.53 -5.02 -12.49
CA GLY A 200 10.06 -5.03 -11.14
C GLY A 200 10.46 -3.67 -10.56
N ASN A 201 10.21 -2.57 -11.26
CA ASN A 201 10.46 -1.23 -10.73
C ASN A 201 9.44 -0.85 -9.65
N THR A 202 9.89 -0.17 -8.59
CA THR A 202 9.02 0.51 -7.63
C THR A 202 8.39 1.76 -8.25
N LEU A 203 7.32 2.30 -7.66
CA LEU A 203 6.73 3.57 -8.10
C LEU A 203 7.77 4.70 -8.14
N TYR A 204 8.63 4.77 -7.14
CA TYR A 204 9.72 5.74 -7.06
C TYR A 204 10.71 5.61 -8.22
N GLN A 205 11.12 4.37 -8.55
CA GLN A 205 12.04 4.12 -9.67
C GLN A 205 11.43 4.49 -11.02
N LEU A 206 10.13 4.25 -11.20
CA LEU A 206 9.41 4.62 -12.42
C LEU A 206 9.32 6.15 -12.56
N GLU A 207 8.95 6.84 -11.50
CA GLU A 207 8.88 8.31 -11.49
C GLU A 207 10.25 8.94 -11.76
N HIS A 208 11.31 8.42 -11.13
CA HIS A 208 12.67 8.91 -11.35
C HIS A 208 13.19 8.67 -12.79
N LYS A 209 12.86 7.52 -13.40
CA LYS A 209 13.16 7.27 -14.81
C LYS A 209 12.43 8.26 -15.71
N LEU A 210 11.16 8.52 -15.44
CA LEU A 210 10.33 9.46 -16.16
C LEU A 210 10.86 10.90 -16.03
N GLU A 211 11.24 11.32 -14.81
CA GLU A 211 11.87 12.60 -14.56
C GLU A 211 13.13 12.79 -15.41
N LYS A 212 14.03 11.82 -15.44
CA LYS A 212 15.28 11.90 -16.23
C LYS A 212 15.00 12.14 -17.71
N ILE A 213 14.01 11.42 -18.28
CA ILE A 213 13.66 11.60 -19.70
C ILE A 213 13.07 12.98 -19.94
N LEU A 214 12.16 13.43 -19.08
CA LEU A 214 11.51 14.74 -19.22
C LEU A 214 12.49 15.92 -19.07
N VAL A 215 13.49 15.78 -18.20
CA VAL A 215 14.54 16.80 -18.01
C VAL A 215 15.52 16.83 -19.20
N SER A 216 15.85 15.65 -19.77
CA SER A 216 16.75 15.58 -20.94
C SER A 216 16.15 16.11 -22.24
N ARG A 217 14.84 16.32 -22.30
CA ARG A 217 14.11 16.84 -23.46
C ARG A 217 13.81 18.35 -23.41
N LYS A 218 14.15 19.00 -22.29
CA LYS A 218 14.09 20.46 -22.13
C LYS A 218 15.41 21.10 -22.51
#